data_d23196493d19a87c5940e286f78b12d6
#
_entry.id   d23196493d19a87c5940e286f78b12d6
#
_cell.length_a   1.000
_cell.length_b   1.000
_cell.length_c   1.000
_cell.angle_alpha   90.00
_cell.angle_beta   90.00
_cell.angle_gamma   90.00
#
_symmetry.space_group_name_H-M   'P 1'
#
loop_
_entity.id
_entity.type
_entity.pdbx_description
1 polymer ?
#
loop_
_entity_poly.entity_id
_entity_poly.type
_entity_poly.pdbx_seq_one_letter_code
_entity_poly.pdbx_strand_id
1 'polypeptide(L)'
;MIAAAVLTKEEVVLEGCPKISDVEDMAEIVRSLGGTVWWERNALHLNCEKIEKSRVEGALSKRLRASLLFLGSLLARTGEAYLAGAGGCRIGKRPTDLHQRAMELLGAEVFEEDGTIRAKADHPKGAVLCFPKKSVGATENAVLFAVGAEGATRLEHCAREPEVVHLCRFLKAMGAEITGEGTEQITVYGRRGKRLLSGCRYRVPGDRIAAGTYLLMGAATRGHLTLSGAPLDEMGAVLSLYQKIGGQYTRKSGTLVADSKNVQHAVPYVETEEYPGFPTDLQSCLLYTSPSPRDRQKSR
;
A
#
# COMPACT_ATOMS: atom_id res chain seq x y z
N MET A 1 4.75 0.18 5.00
CA MET A 1 5.54 0.67 6.15
C MET A 1 6.05 -0.46 7.04
N ILE A 2 5.25 -1.42 7.53
CA ILE A 2 5.74 -2.54 8.38
C ILE A 2 6.84 -3.35 7.68
N ALA A 3 6.65 -3.74 6.42
CA ALA A 3 7.70 -4.41 5.65
C ALA A 3 8.97 -3.56 5.47
N ALA A 4 8.81 -2.23 5.35
CA ALA A 4 9.95 -1.30 5.23
C ALA A 4 10.73 -1.15 6.55
N ALA A 5 10.12 -1.38 7.73
CA ALA A 5 10.82 -1.37 9.01
C ALA A 5 11.95 -2.43 9.08
N VAL A 6 11.87 -3.49 8.27
CA VAL A 6 12.94 -4.49 8.14
C VAL A 6 14.26 -3.89 7.63
N LEU A 7 14.23 -2.73 6.97
CA LEU A 7 15.40 -2.06 6.41
C LEU A 7 16.25 -1.31 7.45
N THR A 8 15.88 -1.34 8.72
CA THR A 8 16.65 -0.73 9.80
C THR A 8 16.88 -1.70 10.98
N LYS A 9 17.91 -1.43 11.78
CA LYS A 9 18.14 -2.07 13.09
C LYS A 9 17.57 -1.26 14.24
N GLU A 10 17.25 0.00 13.98
CA GLU A 10 16.73 0.92 14.97
C GLU A 10 15.22 0.80 15.10
N GLU A 11 14.66 1.32 16.17
CA GLU A 11 13.23 1.30 16.42
C GLU A 11 12.48 2.17 15.43
N VAL A 12 11.36 1.61 14.91
CA VAL A 12 10.37 2.32 14.10
C VAL A 12 9.08 2.42 14.89
N VAL A 13 8.50 3.62 14.97
CA VAL A 13 7.23 3.87 15.64
C VAL A 13 6.21 4.39 14.63
N LEU A 14 5.14 3.62 14.40
CA LEU A 14 4.03 3.97 13.52
C LEU A 14 2.87 4.52 14.35
N GLU A 15 2.72 5.85 14.41
CA GLU A 15 1.63 6.52 15.14
C GLU A 15 0.32 6.48 14.33
N GLY A 16 -0.81 6.29 15.03
CA GLY A 16 -2.12 6.22 14.37
C GLY A 16 -2.30 4.96 13.53
N CYS A 17 -1.48 3.94 13.73
CA CYS A 17 -1.61 2.66 13.06
C CYS A 17 -2.92 1.97 13.50
N PRO A 18 -3.79 1.52 12.56
CA PRO A 18 -5.04 0.87 12.93
C PRO A 18 -4.79 -0.54 13.48
N LYS A 19 -5.56 -0.93 14.50
CA LYS A 19 -5.53 -2.29 15.07
C LYS A 19 -6.47 -3.20 14.28
N ILE A 20 -6.06 -3.61 13.09
CA ILE A 20 -6.79 -4.51 12.19
C ILE A 20 -6.01 -5.79 11.95
N SER A 21 -6.69 -6.85 11.49
CA SER A 21 -6.09 -8.16 11.23
C SER A 21 -4.87 -8.08 10.30
N ASP A 22 -4.96 -7.31 9.23
CA ASP A 22 -3.89 -7.20 8.23
C ASP A 22 -2.61 -6.60 8.84
N VAL A 23 -2.74 -5.62 9.74
CA VAL A 23 -1.61 -5.04 10.47
C VAL A 23 -0.99 -6.07 11.41
N GLU A 24 -1.82 -6.85 12.12
CA GLU A 24 -1.33 -7.90 13.02
C GLU A 24 -0.67 -9.05 12.25
N ASP A 25 -1.22 -9.46 11.11
CA ASP A 25 -0.60 -10.48 10.25
C ASP A 25 0.77 -10.01 9.72
N MET A 26 0.91 -8.74 9.32
CA MET A 26 2.21 -8.18 8.94
C MET A 26 3.17 -8.12 10.13
N ALA A 27 2.69 -7.79 11.33
CA ALA A 27 3.48 -7.80 12.56
C ALA A 27 3.96 -9.22 12.92
N GLU A 28 3.09 -10.23 12.77
CA GLU A 28 3.43 -11.64 12.95
C GLU A 28 4.56 -12.09 12.00
N ILE A 29 4.53 -11.64 10.75
CA ILE A 29 5.63 -11.90 9.81
C ILE A 29 6.94 -11.32 10.36
N VAL A 30 6.95 -10.07 10.84
CA VAL A 30 8.16 -9.45 11.42
C VAL A 30 8.64 -10.24 12.63
N ARG A 31 7.74 -10.69 13.53
CA ARG A 31 8.11 -11.54 14.68
C ARG A 31 8.71 -12.87 14.23
N SER A 32 8.13 -13.52 13.21
CA SER A 32 8.64 -14.78 12.67
C SER A 32 10.05 -14.68 12.09
N LEU A 33 10.39 -13.51 11.57
CA LEU A 33 11.72 -13.18 11.03
C LEU A 33 12.76 -12.89 12.12
N GLY A 34 12.34 -12.71 13.38
CA GLY A 34 13.20 -12.42 14.53
C GLY A 34 13.07 -10.98 15.06
N GLY A 35 12.20 -10.17 14.48
CA GLY A 35 11.91 -8.83 14.98
C GLY A 35 11.01 -8.85 16.23
N THR A 36 10.98 -7.74 16.94
CA THR A 36 10.09 -7.51 18.09
C THR A 36 9.05 -6.47 17.72
N VAL A 37 7.77 -6.76 17.96
CA VAL A 37 6.65 -5.85 17.64
C VAL A 37 5.71 -5.78 18.83
N TRP A 38 5.38 -4.55 19.27
CA TRP A 38 4.45 -4.32 20.37
C TRP A 38 3.62 -3.06 20.14
N TRP A 39 2.52 -2.98 20.86
CA TRP A 39 1.65 -1.80 20.86
C TRP A 39 1.88 -0.96 22.10
N GLU A 40 2.04 0.33 21.93
CA GLU A 40 1.98 1.30 23.03
C GLU A 40 0.94 2.36 22.71
N ARG A 41 -0.14 2.44 23.51
CA ARG A 41 -1.31 3.31 23.26
C ARG A 41 -1.86 3.12 21.84
N ASN A 42 -1.67 4.07 20.94
CA ASN A 42 -2.14 4.07 19.55
C ASN A 42 -0.99 4.06 18.54
N ALA A 43 0.14 3.52 18.94
CA ALA A 43 1.32 3.38 18.09
C ALA A 43 1.78 1.92 18.04
N LEU A 44 2.19 1.48 16.85
CA LEU A 44 2.84 0.20 16.64
C LEU A 44 4.35 0.43 16.65
N HIS A 45 5.04 -0.25 17.54
CA HIS A 45 6.49 -0.22 17.69
C HIS A 45 7.09 -1.45 17.04
N LEU A 46 8.14 -1.29 16.25
CA LEU A 46 8.87 -2.36 15.59
C LEU A 46 10.37 -2.19 15.85
N ASN A 47 11.01 -3.24 16.32
CA ASN A 47 12.46 -3.33 16.41
C ASN A 47 12.93 -4.52 15.58
N CYS A 48 13.66 -4.25 14.51
CA CYS A 48 14.13 -5.23 13.53
C CYS A 48 15.65 -5.49 13.63
N GLU A 49 16.28 -5.18 14.78
CA GLU A 49 17.71 -5.38 15.00
C GLU A 49 18.14 -6.84 14.73
N LYS A 50 17.38 -7.79 15.27
CA LYS A 50 17.69 -9.23 15.26
C LYS A 50 17.09 -9.99 14.06
N ILE A 51 16.73 -9.29 12.98
CA ILE A 51 16.27 -9.98 11.76
C ILE A 51 17.48 -10.62 11.07
N GLU A 52 17.50 -11.94 11.09
CA GLU A 52 18.49 -12.80 10.44
C GLU A 52 17.84 -13.80 9.47
N LYS A 53 16.54 -14.05 9.65
CA LYS A 53 15.79 -14.98 8.79
C LYS A 53 15.31 -14.26 7.53
N SER A 54 15.40 -14.95 6.40
CA SER A 54 14.93 -14.49 5.09
C SER A 54 13.68 -15.26 4.60
N ARG A 55 13.08 -16.09 5.48
CA ARG A 55 11.99 -16.99 5.10
C ARG A 55 10.68 -16.60 5.79
N VAL A 56 9.65 -16.33 4.98
CA VAL A 56 8.26 -16.16 5.43
C VAL A 56 7.47 -17.41 5.10
N GLU A 57 6.99 -18.08 6.13
CA GLU A 57 6.26 -19.34 6.00
C GLU A 57 4.86 -19.17 5.40
N GLY A 58 4.38 -20.18 4.66
CA GLY A 58 3.10 -20.13 3.99
C GLY A 58 1.89 -19.96 4.90
N ALA A 59 2.00 -20.35 6.17
CA ALA A 59 0.96 -20.11 7.18
C ALA A 59 0.71 -18.62 7.43
N LEU A 60 1.72 -17.77 7.23
CA LEU A 60 1.64 -16.32 7.38
C LEU A 60 1.51 -15.63 6.02
N SER A 61 2.38 -15.94 5.05
CA SER A 61 2.39 -15.25 3.76
C SER A 61 1.09 -15.39 2.97
N LYS A 62 0.37 -16.51 3.14
CA LYS A 62 -0.92 -16.76 2.47
C LYS A 62 -2.12 -16.05 3.09
N ARG A 63 -1.98 -15.40 4.24
CA ARG A 63 -3.09 -14.68 4.89
C ARG A 63 -3.44 -13.38 4.15
N LEU A 64 -2.42 -12.67 3.62
CA LEU A 64 -2.63 -11.39 2.95
C LEU A 64 -1.67 -11.19 1.78
N ARG A 65 -2.10 -10.39 0.79
CA ARG A 65 -1.30 -10.08 -0.41
C ARG A 65 -0.09 -9.20 -0.08
N ALA A 66 -0.21 -8.31 0.90
CA ALA A 66 0.85 -7.39 1.30
C ALA A 66 2.12 -8.11 1.82
N SER A 67 2.03 -9.41 2.15
CA SER A 67 3.20 -10.25 2.46
C SER A 67 4.26 -10.23 1.37
N LEU A 68 3.86 -10.02 0.09
CA LEU A 68 4.79 -9.86 -1.02
C LEU A 68 5.79 -8.71 -0.84
N LEU A 69 5.46 -7.68 -0.07
CA LEU A 69 6.34 -6.54 0.17
C LEU A 69 7.60 -6.94 0.98
N PHE A 70 7.54 -8.07 1.68
CA PHE A 70 8.74 -8.61 2.32
C PHE A 70 9.77 -9.14 1.33
N LEU A 71 9.40 -9.42 0.07
CA LEU A 71 10.35 -9.85 -0.96
C LEU A 71 11.44 -8.78 -1.15
N GLY A 72 11.07 -7.54 -1.46
CA GLY A 72 12.01 -6.44 -1.66
C GLY A 72 12.78 -6.05 -0.41
N SER A 73 12.10 -5.97 0.75
CA SER A 73 12.75 -5.58 1.99
C SER A 73 13.72 -6.65 2.53
N LEU A 74 13.42 -7.94 2.40
CA LEU A 74 14.33 -9.02 2.79
C LEU A 74 15.53 -9.10 1.86
N LEU A 75 15.33 -9.00 0.54
CA LEU A 75 16.45 -8.94 -0.41
C LEU A 75 17.39 -7.78 -0.08
N ALA A 76 16.85 -6.58 0.19
CA ALA A 76 17.66 -5.44 0.57
C ALA A 76 18.36 -5.62 1.94
N ARG A 77 17.74 -6.33 2.88
CA ARG A 77 18.24 -6.52 4.24
C ARG A 77 19.25 -7.65 4.36
N THR A 78 18.91 -8.82 3.81
CA THR A 78 19.64 -10.09 4.02
C THR A 78 20.32 -10.62 2.76
N GLY A 79 19.97 -10.09 1.59
CA GLY A 79 20.40 -10.61 0.30
C GLY A 79 19.61 -11.84 -0.17
N GLU A 80 18.67 -12.33 0.63
CA GLU A 80 17.84 -13.49 0.32
C GLU A 80 16.38 -13.24 0.75
N ALA A 81 15.44 -13.81 0.00
CA ALA A 81 14.04 -13.82 0.37
C ALA A 81 13.36 -15.12 -0.06
N TYR A 82 12.56 -15.69 0.85
CA TYR A 82 11.74 -16.86 0.60
C TYR A 82 10.32 -16.59 1.07
N LEU A 83 9.37 -16.63 0.14
CA LEU A 83 7.95 -16.50 0.43
C LEU A 83 7.21 -17.76 -0.02
N ALA A 84 6.64 -18.48 0.90
CA ALA A 84 5.90 -19.72 0.63
C ALA A 84 4.47 -19.44 0.13
N GLY A 85 4.35 -18.72 -0.95
CA GLY A 85 3.11 -18.29 -1.58
C GLY A 85 2.68 -16.88 -1.15
N ALA A 86 1.82 -16.27 -1.95
CA ALA A 86 1.21 -14.98 -1.65
C ALA A 86 -0.29 -15.15 -1.44
N GLY A 87 -0.81 -14.55 -0.40
CA GLY A 87 -2.23 -14.56 -0.06
C GLY A 87 -3.06 -13.55 -0.84
N GLY A 88 -4.26 -13.32 -0.35
CA GLY A 88 -5.22 -12.35 -0.84
C GLY A 88 -6.50 -12.97 -1.37
N CYS A 89 -7.44 -12.12 -1.76
CA CYS A 89 -8.76 -12.53 -2.23
C CYS A 89 -8.65 -13.40 -3.50
N ARG A 90 -9.39 -14.51 -3.56
CA ARG A 90 -9.38 -15.47 -4.67
C ARG A 90 -10.19 -15.01 -5.90
N ILE A 91 -10.26 -13.72 -6.13
CA ILE A 91 -10.91 -13.12 -7.29
C ILE A 91 -9.93 -13.12 -8.48
N GLY A 92 -9.83 -14.26 -9.17
CA GLY A 92 -8.97 -14.40 -10.35
C GLY A 92 -7.48 -14.60 -10.06
N LYS A 93 -6.70 -14.79 -11.12
CA LYS A 93 -5.24 -14.91 -11.07
C LYS A 93 -4.61 -13.54 -10.76
N ARG A 94 -3.80 -13.46 -9.73
CA ARG A 94 -3.00 -12.29 -9.38
C ARG A 94 -1.51 -12.62 -9.56
N PRO A 95 -0.97 -12.47 -10.77
CA PRO A 95 0.41 -12.83 -11.06
C PRO A 95 1.40 -12.01 -10.23
N THR A 96 2.58 -12.57 -10.03
CA THR A 96 3.71 -11.96 -9.31
C THR A 96 4.84 -11.53 -10.25
N ASP A 97 4.61 -11.68 -11.55
CA ASP A 97 5.56 -11.44 -12.64
C ASP A 97 6.24 -10.06 -12.57
N LEU A 98 5.46 -9.00 -12.31
CA LEU A 98 6.01 -7.65 -12.19
C LEU A 98 6.91 -7.47 -10.98
N HIS A 99 6.60 -8.14 -9.86
CA HIS A 99 7.47 -8.14 -8.68
C HIS A 99 8.78 -8.85 -8.98
N GLN A 100 8.71 -10.04 -9.58
CA GLN A 100 9.89 -10.84 -9.94
C GLN A 100 10.79 -10.09 -10.92
N ARG A 101 10.21 -9.56 -12.01
CA ARG A 101 10.94 -8.77 -12.99
C ARG A 101 11.67 -7.57 -12.38
N ALA A 102 11.03 -6.90 -11.41
CA ALA A 102 11.68 -5.79 -10.71
C ALA A 102 12.89 -6.26 -9.90
N MET A 103 12.82 -7.43 -9.23
CA MET A 103 13.93 -8.01 -8.48
C MET A 103 15.06 -8.44 -9.43
N GLU A 104 14.73 -9.12 -10.54
CA GLU A 104 15.70 -9.59 -11.54
C GLU A 104 16.49 -8.43 -12.17
N LEU A 105 15.80 -7.35 -12.55
CA LEU A 105 16.45 -6.18 -13.13
C LEU A 105 17.40 -5.46 -12.16
N LEU A 106 17.14 -5.56 -10.86
CA LEU A 106 18.04 -5.05 -9.83
C LEU A 106 19.14 -6.05 -9.43
N GLY A 107 19.23 -7.19 -10.13
CA GLY A 107 20.30 -8.17 -10.00
C GLY A 107 20.02 -9.31 -9.03
N ALA A 108 18.76 -9.60 -8.72
CA ALA A 108 18.38 -10.80 -8.00
C ALA A 108 18.16 -11.98 -8.96
N GLU A 109 18.54 -13.17 -8.54
CA GLU A 109 18.09 -14.44 -9.13
C GLU A 109 16.76 -14.81 -8.49
N VAL A 110 15.71 -15.00 -9.30
CA VAL A 110 14.35 -15.28 -8.82
C VAL A 110 13.86 -16.59 -9.37
N PHE A 111 13.33 -17.45 -8.51
CA PHE A 111 12.72 -18.73 -8.86
C PHE A 111 11.33 -18.81 -8.23
N GLU A 112 10.33 -19.19 -9.04
CA GLU A 112 8.98 -19.47 -8.54
C GLU A 112 8.61 -20.91 -8.87
N GLU A 113 8.28 -21.68 -7.84
CA GLU A 113 7.78 -23.04 -7.95
C GLU A 113 6.59 -23.22 -7.02
N ASP A 114 5.48 -23.73 -7.55
CA ASP A 114 4.22 -23.94 -6.81
C ASP A 114 3.74 -22.71 -6.02
N GLY A 115 3.93 -21.52 -6.61
CA GLY A 115 3.59 -20.24 -5.98
C GLY A 115 4.54 -19.81 -4.85
N THR A 116 5.61 -20.56 -4.60
CA THR A 116 6.69 -20.21 -3.69
C THR A 116 7.74 -19.41 -4.45
N ILE A 117 8.04 -18.20 -3.97
CA ILE A 117 9.07 -17.35 -4.55
C ILE A 117 10.33 -17.44 -3.70
N ARG A 118 11.45 -17.75 -4.36
CA ARG A 118 12.80 -17.69 -3.80
C ARG A 118 13.59 -16.67 -4.59
N ALA A 119 14.25 -15.76 -3.90
CA ALA A 119 15.08 -14.77 -4.55
C ALA A 119 16.39 -14.58 -3.78
N LYS A 120 17.49 -14.35 -4.52
CA LYS A 120 18.82 -14.11 -3.97
C LYS A 120 19.50 -12.98 -4.75
N ALA A 121 20.16 -12.08 -4.04
CA ALA A 121 20.90 -10.96 -4.62
C ALA A 121 22.19 -10.74 -3.81
N ASP A 122 23.33 -11.10 -4.38
CA ASP A 122 24.63 -10.92 -3.74
C ASP A 122 25.13 -9.47 -3.88
N HIS A 123 24.90 -8.85 -5.04
CA HIS A 123 25.35 -7.50 -5.38
C HIS A 123 24.26 -6.75 -6.15
N PRO A 124 23.15 -6.35 -5.51
CA PRO A 124 22.10 -5.62 -6.21
C PRO A 124 22.61 -4.27 -6.71
N LYS A 125 22.28 -3.94 -7.95
CA LYS A 125 22.70 -2.70 -8.61
C LYS A 125 21.49 -1.91 -9.09
N GLY A 126 21.62 -0.60 -9.04
CA GLY A 126 20.65 0.31 -9.63
C GLY A 126 20.47 0.07 -11.11
N ALA A 127 19.26 0.17 -11.59
CA ALA A 127 18.87 -0.10 -12.96
C ALA A 127 17.75 0.84 -13.43
N VAL A 128 17.48 0.84 -14.73
CA VAL A 128 16.26 1.45 -15.29
C VAL A 128 15.23 0.36 -15.48
N LEU A 129 14.10 0.50 -14.80
CA LEU A 129 12.97 -0.41 -14.87
C LEU A 129 11.73 0.33 -15.38
N CYS A 130 11.24 -0.05 -16.55
CA CYS A 130 9.95 0.41 -17.07
C CYS A 130 8.89 -0.69 -16.85
N PHE A 131 7.83 -0.38 -16.10
CA PHE A 131 6.71 -1.30 -15.88
C PHE A 131 5.84 -1.35 -17.15
N PRO A 132 5.47 -2.54 -17.67
CA PRO A 132 4.57 -2.66 -18.82
C PRO A 132 3.14 -2.22 -18.51
N LYS A 133 2.77 -2.26 -17.25
CA LYS A 133 1.51 -1.74 -16.69
C LYS A 133 1.75 -1.25 -15.26
N LYS A 134 0.97 -0.29 -14.82
CA LYS A 134 1.06 0.22 -13.45
C LYS A 134 0.66 -0.86 -12.45
N SER A 135 1.42 -0.97 -11.38
CA SER A 135 1.16 -1.90 -10.27
C SER A 135 1.66 -1.29 -8.97
N VAL A 136 0.74 -1.03 -8.05
CA VAL A 136 1.08 -0.49 -6.72
C VAL A 136 2.10 -1.38 -6.03
N GLY A 137 1.77 -2.65 -5.81
CA GLY A 137 2.63 -3.56 -5.07
C GLY A 137 3.99 -3.82 -5.73
N ALA A 138 4.06 -3.87 -7.08
CA ALA A 138 5.33 -4.03 -7.77
C ALA A 138 6.19 -2.78 -7.67
N THR A 139 5.59 -1.58 -7.78
CA THR A 139 6.29 -0.30 -7.56
C THR A 139 6.83 -0.21 -6.13
N GLU A 140 6.01 -0.49 -5.12
CA GLU A 140 6.43 -0.51 -3.72
C GLU A 140 7.57 -1.49 -3.46
N ASN A 141 7.47 -2.69 -4.01
CA ASN A 141 8.47 -3.73 -3.83
C ASN A 141 9.80 -3.37 -4.51
N ALA A 142 9.75 -2.77 -5.72
CA ALA A 142 10.93 -2.27 -6.41
C ALA A 142 11.62 -1.15 -5.61
N VAL A 143 10.84 -0.21 -5.05
CA VAL A 143 11.37 0.87 -4.19
C VAL A 143 12.04 0.29 -2.95
N LEU A 144 11.41 -0.68 -2.26
CA LEU A 144 11.96 -1.32 -1.07
C LEU A 144 13.31 -2.01 -1.35
N PHE A 145 13.42 -2.70 -2.48
CA PHE A 145 14.67 -3.37 -2.85
C PHE A 145 15.72 -2.39 -3.33
N ALA A 146 15.34 -1.39 -4.12
CA ALA A 146 16.26 -0.39 -4.68
C ALA A 146 16.99 0.43 -3.62
N VAL A 147 16.40 0.62 -2.42
CA VAL A 147 17.08 1.28 -1.29
C VAL A 147 18.37 0.56 -0.89
N GLY A 148 18.42 -0.78 -1.03
CA GLY A 148 19.60 -1.58 -0.71
C GLY A 148 20.55 -1.79 -1.90
N ALA A 149 20.19 -1.38 -3.11
CA ALA A 149 21.01 -1.55 -4.30
C ALA A 149 22.17 -0.53 -4.38
N GLU A 150 23.22 -0.83 -5.13
CA GLU A 150 24.30 0.11 -5.38
C GLU A 150 23.97 1.00 -6.58
N GLY A 151 24.02 2.32 -6.40
CA GLY A 151 23.75 3.30 -7.44
C GLY A 151 22.29 3.73 -7.52
N ALA A 152 21.92 4.39 -8.61
CA ALA A 152 20.58 4.92 -8.82
C ALA A 152 19.68 3.92 -9.56
N THR A 153 18.48 3.72 -9.04
CA THR A 153 17.41 2.98 -9.72
C THR A 153 16.36 3.95 -10.21
N ARG A 154 16.09 3.94 -11.50
CA ARG A 154 15.03 4.73 -12.12
C ARG A 154 13.87 3.82 -12.51
N LEU A 155 12.75 4.03 -11.84
CA LEU A 155 11.49 3.33 -12.11
C LEU A 155 10.62 4.21 -13.00
N GLU A 156 10.10 3.67 -14.09
CA GLU A 156 9.24 4.35 -15.04
C GLU A 156 7.89 3.64 -15.15
N HIS A 157 6.84 4.39 -15.50
CA HIS A 157 5.46 3.94 -15.54
C HIS A 157 5.00 3.37 -14.21
N CYS A 158 5.40 4.06 -13.13
CA CYS A 158 5.06 3.72 -11.75
C CYS A 158 3.58 3.96 -11.45
N ALA A 159 3.09 3.22 -10.47
CA ALA A 159 1.85 3.53 -9.78
C ALA A 159 1.99 4.87 -9.02
N ARG A 160 0.94 5.70 -9.07
CA ARG A 160 0.93 7.06 -8.49
C ARG A 160 0.06 7.14 -7.24
N GLU A 161 -0.48 6.02 -6.82
CA GLU A 161 -1.37 5.91 -5.67
C GLU A 161 -0.73 6.51 -4.42
N PRO A 162 -1.53 7.16 -3.57
CA PRO A 162 -1.05 7.76 -2.31
C PRO A 162 -0.27 6.79 -1.43
N GLU A 163 -0.60 5.51 -1.47
CA GLU A 163 0.08 4.44 -0.73
C GLU A 163 1.58 4.36 -1.12
N VAL A 164 1.89 4.47 -2.41
CA VAL A 164 3.28 4.51 -2.92
C VAL A 164 3.98 5.79 -2.46
N VAL A 165 3.28 6.93 -2.54
CA VAL A 165 3.81 8.23 -2.10
C VAL A 165 4.15 8.19 -0.61
N HIS A 166 3.25 7.65 0.21
CA HIS A 166 3.46 7.53 1.65
C HIS A 166 4.56 6.55 2.02
N LEU A 167 4.72 5.45 1.26
CA LEU A 167 5.87 4.55 1.44
C LEU A 167 7.19 5.28 1.15
N CYS A 168 7.27 6.02 0.04
CA CYS A 168 8.46 6.79 -0.30
C CYS A 168 8.79 7.85 0.77
N ARG A 169 7.78 8.59 1.25
CA ARG A 169 7.95 9.59 2.33
C ARG A 169 8.42 8.95 3.63
N PHE A 170 7.86 7.79 3.97
CA PHE A 170 8.29 7.02 5.14
C PHE A 170 9.75 6.57 5.02
N LEU A 171 10.15 6.02 3.86
CA LEU A 171 11.54 5.64 3.61
C LEU A 171 12.48 6.85 3.65
N LYS A 172 12.06 8.01 3.15
CA LYS A 172 12.81 9.28 3.27
C LYS A 172 12.98 9.70 4.73
N ALA A 173 11.95 9.55 5.57
CA ALA A 173 12.05 9.78 7.01
C ALA A 173 13.03 8.83 7.69
N MET A 174 13.19 7.62 7.18
CA MET A 174 14.22 6.67 7.60
C MET A 174 15.61 6.98 6.99
N GLY A 175 15.71 8.02 6.17
CA GLY A 175 16.97 8.50 5.57
C GLY A 175 17.26 7.92 4.19
N ALA A 176 16.31 7.33 3.49
CA ALA A 176 16.47 7.00 2.07
C ALA A 176 16.45 8.26 1.19
N GLU A 177 17.15 8.22 0.08
CA GLU A 177 17.14 9.29 -0.93
C GLU A 177 16.27 8.86 -2.10
N ILE A 178 15.08 9.48 -2.21
CA ILE A 178 14.05 9.13 -3.22
C ILE A 178 13.49 10.43 -3.79
N THR A 179 13.28 10.48 -5.10
CA THR A 179 12.66 11.61 -5.81
C THR A 179 11.58 11.10 -6.77
N GLY A 180 10.62 11.96 -7.11
CA GLY A 180 9.59 11.68 -8.11
C GLY A 180 8.38 10.91 -7.57
N GLU A 181 8.24 10.71 -6.27
CA GLU A 181 7.05 10.10 -5.67
C GLU A 181 5.78 10.87 -6.04
N GLY A 182 4.72 10.14 -6.42
CA GLY A 182 3.46 10.72 -6.92
C GLY A 182 3.45 11.02 -8.42
N THR A 183 4.56 10.79 -9.11
CA THR A 183 4.65 10.84 -10.57
C THR A 183 4.80 9.43 -11.16
N GLU A 184 4.79 9.32 -12.48
CA GLU A 184 5.04 8.05 -13.16
C GLU A 184 6.51 7.64 -13.17
N GLN A 185 7.39 8.47 -12.61
CA GLN A 185 8.82 8.24 -12.59
C GLN A 185 9.37 8.46 -11.17
N ILE A 186 9.90 7.40 -10.58
CA ILE A 186 10.52 7.43 -9.25
C ILE A 186 12.00 7.08 -9.40
N THR A 187 12.86 7.87 -8.78
CA THR A 187 14.30 7.57 -8.70
C THR A 187 14.68 7.30 -7.25
N VAL A 188 15.29 6.15 -7.00
CA VAL A 188 15.83 5.74 -5.71
C VAL A 188 17.35 5.71 -5.80
N TYR A 189 18.02 6.48 -4.94
CA TYR A 189 19.47 6.44 -4.81
C TYR A 189 19.81 5.45 -3.69
N GLY A 190 20.19 4.25 -4.12
CA GLY A 190 20.49 3.16 -3.22
C GLY A 190 21.81 3.38 -2.47
N ARG A 191 21.92 2.78 -1.30
CA ARG A 191 23.07 3.02 -0.41
C ARG A 191 24.19 2.04 -0.69
N ARG A 192 25.37 2.58 -0.93
CA ARG A 192 26.61 1.82 -1.08
C ARG A 192 26.89 1.02 0.20
N GLY A 193 27.13 -0.30 0.06
CA GLY A 193 27.75 -1.09 1.13
C GLY A 193 26.84 -1.49 2.29
N LYS A 194 25.62 -1.97 2.04
CA LYS A 194 24.71 -2.53 3.06
C LYS A 194 24.41 -1.59 4.26
N ARG A 195 24.52 -0.28 4.08
CA ARG A 195 24.18 0.68 5.13
C ARG A 195 22.67 0.72 5.31
N LEU A 196 22.21 0.17 6.41
CA LEU A 196 20.80 0.17 6.77
C LEU A 196 20.27 1.59 6.96
N LEU A 197 18.96 1.73 6.82
CA LEU A 197 18.25 2.95 7.13
C LEU A 197 18.26 3.20 8.66
N SER A 198 17.88 4.41 9.06
CA SER A 198 17.68 4.77 10.46
C SER A 198 16.27 4.45 10.92
N GLY A 199 16.08 4.32 12.23
CA GLY A 199 14.75 4.30 12.84
C GLY A 199 14.06 5.65 12.69
N CYS A 200 12.74 5.64 12.80
CA CYS A 200 11.97 6.88 12.80
C CYS A 200 10.63 6.72 13.52
N ARG A 201 10.08 7.86 13.91
CA ARG A 201 8.68 7.99 14.34
C ARG A 201 7.89 8.59 13.18
N TYR A 202 6.85 7.90 12.73
CA TYR A 202 6.08 8.30 11.55
C TYR A 202 4.59 8.15 11.80
N ARG A 203 3.83 9.19 11.45
CA ARG A 203 2.37 9.15 11.52
C ARG A 203 1.81 8.49 10.27
N VAL A 204 1.08 7.37 10.46
CA VAL A 204 0.36 6.70 9.38
C VAL A 204 -0.75 7.63 8.88
N PRO A 205 -0.82 7.93 7.58
CA PRO A 205 -1.87 8.78 7.02
C PRO A 205 -3.24 8.11 7.13
N GLY A 206 -4.30 8.92 6.98
CA GLY A 206 -5.66 8.41 6.91
C GLY A 206 -5.85 7.53 5.67
N ASP A 207 -6.79 6.59 5.76
CA ASP A 207 -7.13 5.68 4.66
C ASP A 207 -8.22 6.32 3.78
N ARG A 208 -7.87 6.64 2.52
CA ARG A 208 -8.79 7.24 1.53
C ARG A 208 -9.92 6.29 1.13
N ILE A 209 -9.68 4.97 1.15
CA ILE A 209 -10.68 3.96 0.80
C ILE A 209 -11.69 3.80 1.95
N ALA A 210 -11.23 3.71 3.19
CA ALA A 210 -12.10 3.71 4.34
C ALA A 210 -12.94 5.00 4.43
N ALA A 211 -12.31 6.17 4.24
CA ALA A 211 -13.02 7.45 4.23
C ALA A 211 -14.06 7.53 3.10
N GLY A 212 -13.72 7.07 1.90
CA GLY A 212 -14.64 6.99 0.76
C GLY A 212 -15.80 6.03 1.01
N THR A 213 -15.52 4.88 1.64
CA THR A 213 -16.54 3.91 2.04
C THR A 213 -17.57 4.54 2.98
N TYR A 214 -17.11 5.20 4.06
CA TYR A 214 -18.02 5.89 4.98
C TYR A 214 -18.80 7.02 4.31
N LEU A 215 -18.16 7.77 3.41
CA LEU A 215 -18.83 8.84 2.65
C LEU A 215 -19.96 8.28 1.78
N LEU A 216 -19.72 7.17 1.06
CA LEU A 216 -20.74 6.51 0.24
C LEU A 216 -21.82 5.84 1.09
N MET A 217 -21.49 5.31 2.26
CA MET A 217 -22.50 4.84 3.24
C MET A 217 -23.41 5.99 3.69
N GLY A 218 -22.84 7.17 3.99
CA GLY A 218 -23.61 8.37 4.28
C GLY A 218 -24.54 8.75 3.12
N ALA A 219 -24.06 8.63 1.87
CA ALA A 219 -24.87 8.87 0.68
C ALA A 219 -26.04 7.89 0.58
N ALA A 220 -25.81 6.60 0.79
CA ALA A 220 -26.84 5.56 0.75
C ALA A 220 -27.95 5.77 1.77
N THR A 221 -27.60 6.27 2.96
CA THR A 221 -28.53 6.51 4.07
C THR A 221 -29.11 7.92 4.11
N ARG A 222 -28.71 8.80 3.19
CA ARG A 222 -29.04 10.24 3.18
C ARG A 222 -28.73 10.94 4.50
N GLY A 223 -27.67 10.51 5.15
CA GLY A 223 -27.27 10.93 6.50
C GLY A 223 -26.30 12.12 6.51
N HIS A 224 -26.04 12.60 7.71
CA HIS A 224 -24.94 13.52 8.00
C HIS A 224 -23.77 12.74 8.56
N LEU A 225 -22.56 13.09 8.12
CA LEU A 225 -21.33 12.40 8.50
C LEU A 225 -20.20 13.39 8.77
N THR A 226 -19.45 13.14 9.83
CA THR A 226 -18.22 13.86 10.11
C THR A 226 -17.06 12.86 10.12
N LEU A 227 -16.11 13.04 9.22
CA LEU A 227 -14.90 12.22 9.10
C LEU A 227 -13.67 13.03 9.52
N SER A 228 -13.07 12.64 10.64
CA SER A 228 -11.82 13.23 11.11
C SER A 228 -10.62 12.44 10.60
N GLY A 229 -9.57 13.15 10.15
CA GLY A 229 -8.34 12.51 9.66
C GLY A 229 -8.46 11.90 8.26
N ALA A 230 -9.55 12.16 7.53
CA ALA A 230 -9.66 11.73 6.14
C ALA A 230 -8.66 12.49 5.25
N PRO A 231 -7.94 11.80 4.34
CA PRO A 231 -6.94 12.41 3.45
C PRO A 231 -7.62 13.07 2.24
N LEU A 232 -8.29 14.19 2.46
CA LEU A 232 -9.20 14.82 1.50
C LEU A 232 -8.55 15.18 0.16
N ASP A 233 -7.26 15.49 0.17
CA ASP A 233 -6.50 15.84 -1.03
C ASP A 233 -6.23 14.61 -1.92
N GLU A 234 -6.37 13.41 -1.34
CA GLU A 234 -6.20 12.13 -2.04
C GLU A 234 -7.54 11.53 -2.51
N MET A 235 -8.65 12.19 -2.21
CA MET A 235 -10.01 11.70 -2.46
C MET A 235 -10.72 12.42 -3.62
N GLY A 236 -10.00 13.12 -4.50
CA GLY A 236 -10.58 14.00 -5.52
C GLY A 236 -11.67 13.36 -6.36
N ALA A 237 -11.44 12.18 -6.94
CA ALA A 237 -12.42 11.46 -7.75
C ALA A 237 -13.69 11.08 -6.95
N VAL A 238 -13.50 10.60 -5.71
CA VAL A 238 -14.61 10.21 -4.83
C VAL A 238 -15.46 11.41 -4.41
N LEU A 239 -14.81 12.51 -4.02
CA LEU A 239 -15.49 13.75 -3.65
C LEU A 239 -16.24 14.37 -4.83
N SER A 240 -15.65 14.34 -6.03
CA SER A 240 -16.30 14.79 -7.27
C SER A 240 -17.56 13.96 -7.57
N LEU A 241 -17.46 12.62 -7.46
CA LEU A 241 -18.60 11.74 -7.64
C LEU A 241 -19.69 12.02 -6.59
N TYR A 242 -19.30 12.17 -5.33
CA TYR A 242 -20.24 12.47 -4.24
C TYR A 242 -21.04 13.75 -4.50
N GLN A 243 -20.40 14.79 -5.02
CA GLN A 243 -21.10 16.03 -5.41
C GLN A 243 -22.03 15.81 -6.61
N LYS A 244 -21.62 15.03 -7.62
CA LYS A 244 -22.44 14.72 -8.80
C LYS A 244 -23.74 13.99 -8.45
N ILE A 245 -23.75 13.16 -7.41
CA ILE A 245 -24.98 12.47 -6.94
C ILE A 245 -25.84 13.34 -6.03
N GLY A 246 -25.43 14.60 -5.74
CA GLY A 246 -26.18 15.57 -4.94
C GLY A 246 -25.68 15.71 -3.50
N GLY A 247 -24.58 15.07 -3.14
CA GLY A 247 -23.94 15.24 -1.84
C GLY A 247 -23.26 16.59 -1.68
N GLN A 248 -23.29 17.13 -0.49
CA GLN A 248 -22.62 18.38 -0.13
C GLN A 248 -21.60 18.11 0.95
N TYR A 249 -20.47 18.79 0.92
CA TYR A 249 -19.48 18.69 1.98
C TYR A 249 -18.74 19.99 2.23
N THR A 250 -18.26 20.14 3.45
CA THR A 250 -17.34 21.20 3.84
C THR A 250 -16.06 20.61 4.42
N ARG A 251 -14.94 21.30 4.17
CA ARG A 251 -13.63 20.98 4.75
C ARG A 251 -13.36 21.91 5.90
N LYS A 252 -13.11 21.37 7.09
CA LYS A 252 -12.80 22.18 8.27
C LYS A 252 -11.66 21.53 9.06
N SER A 253 -10.48 22.14 9.05
CA SER A 253 -9.33 21.72 9.88
C SER A 253 -9.03 20.20 9.84
N GLY A 254 -8.89 19.62 8.64
CA GLY A 254 -8.61 18.18 8.49
C GLY A 254 -9.80 17.25 8.74
N THR A 255 -11.00 17.83 8.82
CA THR A 255 -12.27 17.10 9.00
C THR A 255 -13.16 17.36 7.79
N LEU A 256 -13.79 16.31 7.29
CA LEU A 256 -14.86 16.38 6.30
C LEU A 256 -16.20 16.32 7.02
N VAL A 257 -17.04 17.32 6.80
CA VAL A 257 -18.46 17.30 7.21
C VAL A 257 -19.30 17.14 5.96
N ALA A 258 -19.98 16.03 5.83
CA ALA A 258 -20.77 15.65 4.67
C ALA A 258 -22.27 15.65 5.00
N ASP A 259 -23.07 16.22 4.09
CA ASP A 259 -24.52 16.20 4.11
C ASP A 259 -25.03 15.48 2.86
N SER A 260 -25.68 14.36 3.05
CA SER A 260 -26.21 13.52 1.97
C SER A 260 -27.73 13.62 1.81
N LYS A 261 -28.39 14.56 2.48
CA LYS A 261 -29.87 14.71 2.45
C LYS A 261 -30.41 14.85 1.02
N ASN A 262 -29.65 15.51 0.14
CA ASN A 262 -30.04 15.78 -1.24
C ASN A 262 -29.46 14.77 -2.25
N VAL A 263 -28.89 13.65 -1.80
CA VAL A 263 -28.42 12.61 -2.70
C VAL A 263 -29.61 11.93 -3.38
N GLN A 264 -29.82 12.22 -4.65
CA GLN A 264 -30.95 11.75 -5.46
C GLN A 264 -30.57 11.46 -6.91
N HIS A 265 -29.41 11.95 -7.36
CA HIS A 265 -29.05 11.88 -8.76
C HIS A 265 -28.34 10.56 -9.07
N ALA A 266 -28.84 9.85 -10.09
CA ALA A 266 -28.11 8.73 -10.65
C ALA A 266 -26.98 9.23 -11.54
N VAL A 267 -25.83 8.61 -11.46
CA VAL A 267 -24.73 8.82 -12.41
C VAL A 267 -24.86 7.78 -13.51
N PRO A 268 -24.94 8.19 -14.79
CA PRO A 268 -25.18 7.24 -15.89
C PRO A 268 -24.02 6.24 -16.07
N TYR A 269 -22.82 6.68 -15.73
CA TYR A 269 -21.60 5.88 -15.91
C TYR A 269 -20.52 6.31 -14.92
N VAL A 270 -19.81 5.33 -14.36
CA VAL A 270 -18.60 5.52 -13.56
C VAL A 270 -17.60 4.47 -14.00
N GLU A 271 -16.42 4.92 -14.39
CA GLU A 271 -15.28 4.07 -14.73
C GLU A 271 -14.31 4.04 -13.55
N THR A 272 -13.84 2.83 -13.24
CA THR A 272 -12.75 2.68 -12.28
C THR A 272 -11.42 2.77 -13.00
N GLU A 273 -10.53 3.60 -12.48
CA GLU A 273 -9.24 3.88 -13.07
C GLU A 273 -8.15 3.91 -11.98
N GLU A 274 -6.91 3.81 -12.43
CA GLU A 274 -5.74 4.07 -11.60
C GLU A 274 -5.77 5.50 -11.05
N TYR A 275 -5.14 5.72 -9.91
CA TYR A 275 -5.07 7.06 -9.31
C TYR A 275 -4.49 8.11 -10.29
N PRO A 276 -5.12 9.28 -10.43
CA PRO A 276 -6.16 9.88 -9.57
C PRO A 276 -7.62 9.57 -9.98
N GLY A 277 -7.87 8.55 -10.79
CA GLY A 277 -9.20 8.09 -11.15
C GLY A 277 -10.01 7.52 -9.97
N PHE A 278 -11.22 7.03 -10.26
CA PHE A 278 -12.09 6.45 -9.24
C PHE A 278 -11.59 5.04 -8.86
N PRO A 279 -11.30 4.78 -7.56
CA PRO A 279 -10.67 3.52 -7.16
C PRO A 279 -11.62 2.33 -7.26
N THR A 280 -11.12 1.21 -7.81
CA THR A 280 -11.85 -0.06 -7.93
C THR A 280 -12.37 -0.57 -6.57
N ASP A 281 -11.62 -0.32 -5.48
CA ASP A 281 -11.99 -0.73 -4.13
C ASP A 281 -13.31 -0.13 -3.65
N LEU A 282 -13.72 1.02 -4.19
CA LEU A 282 -15.00 1.67 -3.87
C LEU A 282 -16.14 1.32 -4.83
N GLN A 283 -15.90 0.48 -5.84
CA GLN A 283 -16.92 0.07 -6.80
C GLN A 283 -18.11 -0.60 -6.12
N SER A 284 -17.88 -1.52 -5.22
CA SER A 284 -18.95 -2.22 -4.48
C SER A 284 -19.78 -1.27 -3.63
N CYS A 285 -19.14 -0.31 -2.94
CA CYS A 285 -19.83 0.70 -2.15
C CYS A 285 -20.74 1.58 -3.02
N LEU A 286 -20.26 1.98 -4.20
CA LEU A 286 -21.02 2.77 -5.14
C LEU A 286 -22.24 2.00 -5.70
N LEU A 287 -22.08 0.71 -6.01
CA LEU A 287 -23.18 -0.13 -6.48
C LEU A 287 -24.29 -0.26 -5.45
N TYR A 288 -23.96 -0.36 -4.17
CA TYR A 288 -24.95 -0.40 -3.08
C TYR A 288 -25.72 0.91 -2.90
N THR A 289 -25.12 2.05 -3.29
CA THR A 289 -25.79 3.36 -3.23
C THR A 289 -26.67 3.64 -4.43
N SER A 290 -26.57 2.84 -5.50
CA SER A 290 -27.34 3.02 -6.73
C SER A 290 -28.62 2.18 -6.67
N PRO A 291 -29.80 2.72 -7.04
CA PRO A 291 -31.05 1.95 -7.10
C PRO A 291 -30.92 0.83 -8.13
N SER A 292 -31.02 -0.41 -7.65
CA SER A 292 -31.00 -1.60 -8.51
C SER A 292 -32.29 -1.70 -9.35
N PRO A 293 -32.23 -2.20 -10.59
CA PRO A 293 -33.43 -2.53 -11.34
C PRO A 293 -34.38 -3.47 -10.59
N ARG A 294 -33.83 -4.33 -9.69
CA ARG A 294 -34.61 -5.24 -8.84
C ARG A 294 -35.38 -4.52 -7.73
N ASP A 295 -34.90 -3.38 -7.25
CA ASP A 295 -35.57 -2.60 -6.22
C ASP A 295 -36.81 -1.90 -6.75
N ARG A 296 -36.83 -1.57 -8.05
CA ARG A 296 -37.98 -1.00 -8.73
C ARG A 296 -39.13 -2.00 -8.93
N GLN A 297 -38.84 -3.31 -8.94
CA GLN A 297 -39.88 -4.36 -9.07
C GLN A 297 -40.62 -4.65 -7.77
N LYS A 298 -40.05 -4.30 -6.61
CA LYS A 298 -40.70 -4.52 -5.29
C LYS A 298 -41.64 -3.38 -4.87
N SER A 299 -41.66 -2.28 -5.60
CA SER A 299 -42.50 -1.11 -5.30
C SER A 299 -43.74 -0.98 -6.19
N ARG A 300 -44.16 -2.07 -6.85
CA ARG A 300 -45.44 -2.16 -7.59
C ARG A 300 -46.39 -3.15 -6.95
#